data_68c77272b37fcbfdafc63a46e5b007e3
#
_entry.id   68c77272b37fcbfdafc63a46e5b007e3
#
_cell.length_a   1.000
_cell.length_b   1.000
_cell.length_c   1.000
_cell.angle_alpha   90.00
_cell.angle_beta   90.00
_cell.angle_gamma   90.00
#
_symmetry.space_group_name_H-M   'P 1'
#
loop_
_entity.id
_entity.type
_entity.pdbx_description
1 polymer ?
#
loop_
_entity_poly.entity_id
_entity_poly.type
_entity_poly.pdbx_seq_one_letter_code
_entity_poly.pdbx_strand_id
1 'polypeptide(L)'
;MTDAPSHSMMHNTFFVSPEERAFDDVFFGEWLEAPVAFGAFEGETLLGYAEGSPESWNGRFRLSNICIFERSARGKGVGTMLLKALEEAAEASSTRMLVLETQSCNEAAIGFYKWNGFAVIGFDLYAYTNDDPERHEVRIEMGKKLK
;
A
#
# COMPACT_ATOMS: atom_id res chain seq x y z
N MET A 1 -3.70 -14.93 -11.20
CA MET A 1 -3.53 -13.49 -10.99
C MET A 1 -4.19 -12.74 -12.12
N THR A 2 -4.98 -11.76 -11.82
CA THR A 2 -5.68 -10.95 -12.81
C THR A 2 -4.94 -9.63 -12.96
N ASP A 3 -4.68 -9.20 -14.18
CA ASP A 3 -4.02 -7.92 -14.43
C ASP A 3 -4.91 -6.78 -13.93
N ALA A 4 -4.34 -5.88 -13.16
CA ALA A 4 -5.01 -4.65 -12.79
C ALA A 4 -5.11 -3.74 -14.01
N PRO A 5 -6.19 -2.97 -14.15
CA PRO A 5 -6.30 -2.05 -15.27
C PRO A 5 -5.16 -1.03 -15.25
N SER A 6 -4.54 -0.83 -16.42
CA SER A 6 -3.44 0.11 -16.60
C SER A 6 -3.96 1.52 -16.89
N HIS A 7 -4.82 2.03 -16.05
CA HIS A 7 -5.34 3.38 -16.19
C HIS A 7 -5.08 4.17 -14.90
N SER A 8 -5.26 5.48 -14.99
CA SER A 8 -5.14 6.35 -13.83
C SER A 8 -6.01 5.85 -12.70
N MET A 9 -5.39 5.53 -11.58
CA MET A 9 -6.07 4.99 -10.41
C MET A 9 -5.95 5.96 -9.25
N MET A 10 -6.96 5.98 -8.40
CA MET A 10 -6.82 6.65 -7.12
C MET A 10 -5.77 5.92 -6.30
N HIS A 11 -4.64 6.56 -6.19
CA HIS A 11 -3.59 6.10 -5.31
C HIS A 11 -4.06 6.33 -3.89
N ASN A 12 -4.04 5.29 -3.11
CA ASN A 12 -4.38 5.37 -1.71
C ASN A 12 -5.85 5.70 -1.42
N THR A 13 -6.65 4.68 -1.38
CA THR A 13 -8.08 4.71 -1.12
C THR A 13 -8.48 5.23 0.26
N PHE A 14 -7.51 5.55 1.11
CA PHE A 14 -7.72 5.95 2.49
C PHE A 14 -7.48 7.44 2.75
N PHE A 15 -7.52 8.29 1.71
CA PHE A 15 -7.43 9.73 1.89
C PHE A 15 -8.61 10.26 2.71
N VAL A 16 -8.31 11.05 3.73
CA VAL A 16 -9.31 11.75 4.54
C VAL A 16 -9.80 13.01 3.83
N SER A 17 -8.94 13.61 3.04
CA SER A 17 -9.29 14.81 2.26
C SER A 17 -10.38 14.49 1.23
N PRO A 18 -11.35 15.40 1.02
CA PRO A 18 -12.31 15.25 -0.06
C PRO A 18 -11.67 15.34 -1.46
N GLU A 19 -10.42 15.76 -1.53
CA GLU A 19 -9.70 15.80 -2.81
C GLU A 19 -9.27 14.40 -3.23
N GLU A 20 -9.81 13.94 -4.33
CA GLU A 20 -9.36 12.72 -4.98
C GLU A 20 -8.12 13.04 -5.81
N ARG A 21 -7.05 12.29 -5.58
CA ARG A 21 -5.84 12.40 -6.38
C ARG A 21 -5.68 11.15 -7.21
N ALA A 22 -5.59 11.32 -8.50
CA ALA A 22 -5.29 10.26 -9.44
C ALA A 22 -3.81 10.29 -9.76
N PHE A 23 -3.18 9.13 -9.78
CA PHE A 23 -1.79 8.96 -10.18
C PHE A 23 -1.73 7.92 -11.29
N ASP A 24 -0.84 8.15 -12.23
CA ASP A 24 -0.43 7.11 -13.15
C ASP A 24 0.58 6.22 -12.42
N ASP A 25 0.23 4.98 -12.21
CA ASP A 25 1.09 4.04 -11.53
C ASP A 25 1.36 2.83 -12.43
N VAL A 26 2.54 2.25 -12.27
CA VAL A 26 2.96 1.10 -13.05
C VAL A 26 2.81 -0.15 -12.19
N PHE A 27 1.92 -1.03 -12.63
CA PHE A 27 1.74 -2.34 -12.02
C PHE A 27 2.87 -3.26 -12.50
N PHE A 28 3.54 -3.94 -11.58
CA PHE A 28 4.76 -4.73 -11.85
C PHE A 28 5.87 -3.93 -12.54
N GLY A 29 6.22 -2.78 -11.94
CA GLY A 29 7.33 -1.97 -12.44
C GLY A 29 8.62 -2.79 -12.55
N GLU A 30 9.43 -2.48 -13.58
CA GLU A 30 10.68 -3.21 -13.85
C GLU A 30 11.70 -3.14 -12.71
N TRP A 31 11.58 -2.14 -11.86
CA TRP A 31 12.45 -1.97 -10.68
C TRP A 31 12.08 -2.89 -9.50
N LEU A 32 10.96 -3.61 -9.59
CA LEU A 32 10.51 -4.49 -8.51
C LEU A 32 11.13 -5.87 -8.67
N GLU A 33 11.65 -6.41 -7.56
CA GLU A 33 12.17 -7.77 -7.49
C GLU A 33 11.00 -8.74 -7.27
N ALA A 34 10.86 -9.74 -8.12
CA ALA A 34 9.84 -10.81 -7.95
C ALA A 34 8.49 -10.30 -7.38
N PRO A 35 7.84 -9.32 -8.02
CA PRO A 35 6.60 -8.76 -7.48
C PRO A 35 5.47 -9.78 -7.47
N VAL A 36 4.62 -9.67 -6.46
CA VAL A 36 3.38 -10.45 -6.36
C VAL A 36 2.20 -9.50 -6.22
N ALA A 37 1.05 -9.91 -6.72
CA ALA A 37 -0.18 -9.13 -6.60
C ALA A 37 -1.36 -10.04 -6.30
N PHE A 38 -2.30 -9.51 -5.55
CA PHE A 38 -3.52 -10.18 -5.17
C PHE A 38 -4.72 -9.31 -5.51
N GLY A 39 -5.74 -9.92 -6.09
CA GLY A 39 -7.04 -9.30 -6.32
C GLY A 39 -8.07 -9.85 -5.34
N ALA A 40 -8.91 -8.97 -4.83
CA ALA A 40 -10.07 -9.36 -4.04
C ALA A 40 -11.31 -9.32 -4.92
N PHE A 41 -12.06 -10.42 -4.96
CA PHE A 41 -13.22 -10.56 -5.83
C PHE A 41 -14.49 -10.86 -5.03
N GLU A 42 -15.60 -10.35 -5.53
CA GLU A 42 -16.93 -10.81 -5.16
C GLU A 42 -17.58 -11.36 -6.42
N GLY A 43 -17.71 -12.68 -6.53
CA GLY A 43 -18.05 -13.32 -7.79
C GLY A 43 -16.99 -13.04 -8.85
N GLU A 44 -17.36 -12.41 -9.95
CA GLU A 44 -16.45 -11.99 -11.02
C GLU A 44 -16.01 -10.52 -10.91
N THR A 45 -16.52 -9.80 -9.91
CA THR A 45 -16.22 -8.39 -9.73
C THR A 45 -14.96 -8.20 -8.91
N LEU A 46 -13.96 -7.51 -9.48
CA LEU A 46 -12.75 -7.13 -8.78
C LEU A 46 -13.05 -5.94 -7.87
N LEU A 47 -12.92 -6.14 -6.56
CA LEU A 47 -13.18 -5.11 -5.55
C LEU A 47 -11.93 -4.29 -5.21
N GLY A 48 -10.77 -4.87 -5.39
CA GLY A 48 -9.52 -4.20 -5.08
C GLY A 48 -8.33 -5.11 -5.35
N TYR A 49 -7.14 -4.55 -5.21
CA TYR A 49 -5.90 -5.31 -5.38
C TYR A 49 -4.79 -4.78 -4.47
N ALA A 50 -3.78 -5.58 -4.28
CA ALA A 50 -2.55 -5.17 -3.61
C ALA A 50 -1.35 -5.78 -4.31
N GLU A 51 -0.24 -5.05 -4.34
CA GLU A 51 1.02 -5.46 -4.94
C GLU A 51 2.15 -5.25 -3.95
N GLY A 52 3.09 -6.15 -3.94
CA GLY A 52 4.30 -6.02 -3.14
C GLY A 52 5.44 -6.84 -3.71
N SER A 53 6.64 -6.58 -3.20
CA SER A 53 7.84 -7.26 -3.65
C SER A 53 8.91 -7.28 -2.56
N PRO A 54 9.76 -8.32 -2.54
CA PRO A 54 10.90 -8.33 -1.64
C PRO A 54 11.94 -7.28 -2.06
N GLU A 55 12.65 -6.74 -1.06
CA GLU A 55 13.84 -5.91 -1.23
C GLU A 55 15.02 -6.74 -0.71
N SER A 56 15.80 -7.32 -1.61
CA SER A 56 16.87 -8.27 -1.23
C SER A 56 17.98 -7.61 -0.42
N TRP A 57 18.28 -6.34 -0.70
CA TRP A 57 19.39 -5.62 -0.06
C TRP A 57 19.20 -5.42 1.45
N ASN A 58 17.95 -5.39 1.95
CA ASN A 58 17.66 -5.17 3.37
C ASN A 58 16.78 -6.25 4.00
N GLY A 59 16.33 -7.23 3.22
CA GLY A 59 15.48 -8.31 3.70
C GLY A 59 14.05 -7.90 4.05
N ARG A 60 13.56 -6.78 3.54
CA ARG A 60 12.20 -6.33 3.75
C ARG A 60 11.30 -6.72 2.57
N PHE A 61 10.01 -6.69 2.79
CA PHE A 61 9.00 -6.85 1.75
C PHE A 61 8.20 -5.55 1.67
N ARG A 62 8.19 -4.93 0.50
CA ARG A 62 7.53 -3.64 0.32
C ARG A 62 6.17 -3.80 -0.33
N LEU A 63 5.14 -3.31 0.35
CA LEU A 63 3.84 -3.07 -0.26
C LEU A 63 3.98 -1.84 -1.16
N SER A 64 3.84 -2.01 -2.47
CA SER A 64 3.97 -0.93 -3.44
C SER A 64 2.64 -0.31 -3.82
N ASN A 65 1.58 -1.10 -3.89
CA ASN A 65 0.24 -0.63 -4.22
C ASN A 65 -0.82 -1.36 -3.42
N ILE A 66 -1.83 -0.62 -2.97
CA ILE A 66 -3.08 -1.18 -2.48
C ILE A 66 -4.21 -0.24 -2.91
N CYS A 67 -5.26 -0.80 -3.49
CA CYS A 67 -6.40 -0.02 -3.97
C CYS A 67 -7.70 -0.81 -3.80
N ILE A 68 -8.73 -0.13 -3.32
CA ILE A 68 -10.07 -0.66 -3.23
C ILE A 68 -10.95 0.19 -4.14
N PHE A 69 -11.51 -0.44 -5.20
CA PHE A 69 -12.14 0.30 -6.30
C PHE A 69 -13.50 0.89 -5.95
N GLU A 70 -14.27 0.22 -5.12
CA GLU A 70 -15.63 0.66 -4.81
C GLU A 70 -15.76 1.10 -3.37
N ARG A 71 -16.40 2.24 -3.16
CA ARG A 71 -16.70 2.73 -1.81
C ARG A 71 -17.52 1.73 -0.99
N SER A 72 -18.41 0.97 -1.64
CA SER A 72 -19.21 -0.06 -0.98
C SER A 72 -18.38 -1.23 -0.45
N ALA A 73 -17.20 -1.46 -0.99
CA ALA A 73 -16.27 -2.49 -0.52
C ALA A 73 -15.41 -2.02 0.66
N ARG A 74 -15.33 -0.71 0.88
CA ARG A 74 -14.59 -0.15 2.02
C ARG A 74 -15.33 -0.45 3.32
N GLY A 75 -14.59 -0.76 4.37
CA GLY A 75 -15.17 -1.14 5.66
C GLY A 75 -15.68 -2.58 5.74
N LYS A 76 -15.57 -3.36 4.66
CA LYS A 76 -15.94 -4.79 4.64
C LYS A 76 -14.77 -5.73 4.84
N GLY A 77 -13.61 -5.22 5.23
CA GLY A 77 -12.43 -6.04 5.47
C GLY A 77 -11.63 -6.42 4.23
N VAL A 78 -11.95 -5.87 3.05
CA VAL A 78 -11.23 -6.16 1.80
C VAL A 78 -9.76 -5.76 1.89
N GLY A 79 -9.48 -4.57 2.42
CA GLY A 79 -8.10 -4.11 2.62
C GLY A 79 -7.32 -5.00 3.58
N THR A 80 -7.93 -5.43 4.66
CA THR A 80 -7.31 -6.34 5.64
C THR A 80 -7.01 -7.70 5.00
N MET A 81 -7.91 -8.23 4.17
CA MET A 81 -7.67 -9.48 3.43
C MET A 81 -6.49 -9.34 2.48
N LEU A 82 -6.40 -8.23 1.76
CA LEU A 82 -5.29 -7.96 0.83
C LEU A 82 -3.96 -7.84 1.58
N LEU A 83 -3.93 -7.11 2.70
CA LEU A 83 -2.74 -7.01 3.54
C LEU A 83 -2.30 -8.37 4.07
N LYS A 84 -3.24 -9.19 4.50
CA LYS A 84 -2.95 -10.54 4.98
C LYS A 84 -2.33 -11.41 3.89
N ALA A 85 -2.85 -11.35 2.68
CA ALA A 85 -2.28 -12.08 1.55
C ALA A 85 -0.83 -11.65 1.26
N LEU A 86 -0.54 -10.34 1.31
CA LEU A 86 0.82 -9.84 1.17
C LEU A 86 1.73 -10.27 2.31
N GLU A 87 1.21 -10.27 3.55
CA GLU A 87 1.97 -10.74 4.71
C GLU A 87 2.37 -12.21 4.57
N GLU A 88 1.44 -13.05 4.12
CA GLU A 88 1.73 -14.46 3.86
C GLU A 88 2.78 -14.62 2.74
N ALA A 89 2.70 -13.82 1.68
CA ALA A 89 3.71 -13.81 0.62
C ALA A 89 5.09 -13.35 1.13
N ALA A 90 5.10 -12.34 2.00
CA ALA A 90 6.32 -11.84 2.64
C ALA A 90 6.97 -12.91 3.51
N GLU A 91 6.18 -13.62 4.30
CA GLU A 91 6.65 -14.72 5.13
C GLU A 91 7.23 -15.86 4.27
N ALA A 92 6.55 -16.20 3.17
CA ALA A 92 7.01 -17.21 2.23
C ALA A 92 8.32 -16.82 1.53
N SER A 93 8.57 -15.52 1.38
CA SER A 93 9.82 -14.99 0.82
C SER A 93 10.95 -14.89 1.85
N SER A 94 10.72 -15.35 3.07
CA SER A 94 11.69 -15.27 4.18
C SER A 94 12.15 -13.86 4.53
N THR A 95 11.35 -12.86 4.21
CA THR A 95 11.62 -11.47 4.58
C THR A 95 11.32 -11.23 6.06
N ARG A 96 12.01 -10.27 6.65
CA ARG A 96 11.95 -10.00 8.10
C ARG A 96 10.89 -8.99 8.50
N MET A 97 10.43 -8.18 7.54
CA MET A 97 9.55 -7.05 7.83
C MET A 97 8.75 -6.68 6.59
N LEU A 98 7.48 -6.40 6.77
CA LEU A 98 6.62 -5.80 5.75
C LEU A 98 6.63 -4.28 5.95
N VAL A 99 6.89 -3.53 4.89
CA VAL A 99 7.01 -2.06 4.93
C VAL A 99 6.15 -1.40 3.87
N LEU A 100 5.78 -0.17 4.13
CA LEU A 100 5.03 0.67 3.19
C LEU A 100 5.31 2.14 3.44
N GLU A 101 4.92 2.98 2.49
CA GLU A 101 4.95 4.42 2.67
C GLU A 101 3.54 5.01 2.52
N THR A 102 3.30 6.11 3.22
CA THR A 102 2.08 6.90 3.11
C THR A 102 2.41 8.37 3.40
N GLN A 103 1.44 9.24 3.25
CA GLN A 103 1.59 10.67 3.53
C GLN A 103 0.97 11.01 4.87
N SER A 104 1.55 12.01 5.55
CA SER A 104 1.07 12.45 6.87
C SER A 104 -0.37 12.95 6.87
N CYS A 105 -0.85 13.47 5.74
CA CYS A 105 -2.25 13.91 5.60
C CYS A 105 -3.24 12.75 5.48
N ASN A 106 -2.76 11.53 5.28
CA ASN A 106 -3.61 10.36 5.09
C ASN A 106 -3.90 9.66 6.41
N GLU A 107 -4.63 10.32 7.28
CA GLU A 107 -4.94 9.81 8.61
C GLU A 107 -5.70 8.48 8.58
N ALA A 108 -6.61 8.32 7.62
CA ALA A 108 -7.38 7.08 7.47
C ALA A 108 -6.48 5.90 7.11
N ALA A 109 -5.51 6.09 6.21
CA ALA A 109 -4.55 5.06 5.85
C ALA A 109 -3.65 4.70 7.04
N ILE A 110 -3.12 5.71 7.72
CA ILE A 110 -2.27 5.51 8.89
C ILE A 110 -3.02 4.72 9.96
N GLY A 111 -4.27 5.08 10.25
CA GLY A 111 -5.12 4.35 11.19
C GLY A 111 -5.38 2.92 10.77
N PHE A 112 -5.67 2.69 9.50
CA PHE A 112 -5.87 1.36 8.92
C PHE A 112 -4.62 0.48 9.07
N TYR A 113 -3.46 1.01 8.74
CA TYR A 113 -2.21 0.26 8.88
C TYR A 113 -1.88 -0.04 10.35
N LYS A 114 -2.07 0.93 11.24
CA LYS A 114 -1.90 0.70 12.70
C LYS A 114 -2.83 -0.40 13.20
N TRP A 115 -4.09 -0.38 12.77
CA TRP A 115 -5.06 -1.44 13.12
C TRP A 115 -4.59 -2.82 12.66
N ASN A 116 -3.87 -2.89 11.53
CA ASN A 116 -3.32 -4.12 10.99
C ASN A 116 -1.91 -4.44 11.50
N GLY A 117 -1.44 -3.80 12.56
CA GLY A 117 -0.20 -4.14 13.24
C GLY A 117 1.05 -3.40 12.78
N PHE A 118 0.89 -2.40 11.92
CA PHE A 118 2.02 -1.56 11.49
C PHE A 118 2.30 -0.46 12.51
N ALA A 119 3.54 -0.06 12.58
CA ALA A 119 3.99 1.10 13.36
C ALA A 119 4.75 2.05 12.46
N VAL A 120 4.80 3.33 12.83
CA VAL A 120 5.65 4.30 12.16
C VAL A 120 7.11 3.94 12.46
N ILE A 121 7.91 3.80 11.41
CA ILE A 121 9.33 3.44 11.52
C ILE A 121 10.27 4.54 11.02
N GLY A 122 9.73 5.55 10.34
CA GLY A 122 10.52 6.65 9.84
C GLY A 122 9.69 7.67 9.08
N PHE A 123 10.33 8.76 8.69
CA PHE A 123 9.71 9.80 7.90
C PHE A 123 10.78 10.58 7.14
N ASP A 124 10.34 11.24 6.06
CA ASP A 124 11.16 12.16 5.27
C ASP A 124 10.37 13.45 5.08
N LEU A 125 10.91 14.55 5.60
CA LEU A 125 10.25 15.85 5.57
C LEU A 125 10.13 16.45 4.16
N TYR A 126 10.96 16.01 3.24
CA TYR A 126 11.08 16.62 1.92
C TYR A 126 11.15 15.56 0.80
N ALA A 127 10.40 14.47 0.96
CA ALA A 127 10.43 13.37 0.00
C ALA A 127 9.87 13.75 -1.36
N TYR A 128 8.89 14.65 -1.40
CA TYR A 128 8.17 15.01 -2.62
C TYR A 128 8.50 16.41 -3.10
N THR A 129 8.50 17.39 -2.19
CA THR A 129 8.80 18.80 -2.49
C THR A 129 9.53 19.45 -1.32
N ASN A 130 9.98 20.70 -1.51
CA ASN A 130 10.57 21.48 -0.43
C ASN A 130 9.54 22.04 0.57
N ASP A 131 8.25 21.89 0.25
CA ASP A 131 7.14 22.44 1.03
C ASP A 131 6.26 21.35 1.66
N ASP A 132 6.74 20.12 1.71
CA ASP A 132 5.94 19.00 2.24
C ASP A 132 5.43 19.24 3.67
N PRO A 133 6.22 19.77 4.62
CA PRO A 133 5.71 20.03 5.96
C PRO A 133 4.56 21.05 5.98
N GLU A 134 4.68 22.14 5.20
CA GLU A 134 3.65 23.17 5.11
C GLU A 134 2.38 22.66 4.42
N ARG A 135 2.54 21.70 3.53
CA ARG A 135 1.43 21.04 2.81
C ARG A 135 0.82 19.86 3.56
N HIS A 136 1.38 19.50 4.71
CA HIS A 136 1.00 18.30 5.47
C HIS A 136 1.09 17.01 4.66
N GLU A 137 2.08 16.93 3.78
CA GLU A 137 2.32 15.80 2.89
C GLU A 137 3.66 15.11 3.16
N VAL A 138 4.11 15.12 4.41
CA VAL A 138 5.36 14.46 4.81
C VAL A 138 5.25 12.95 4.56
N ARG A 139 6.30 12.38 3.97
CA ARG A 139 6.37 10.94 3.76
C ARG A 139 6.54 10.21 5.10
N ILE A 140 5.67 9.24 5.34
CA ILE A 140 5.71 8.39 6.52
C ILE A 140 6.04 6.96 6.08
N GLU A 141 7.05 6.37 6.68
CA GLU A 141 7.34 4.94 6.54
C GLU A 141 6.69 4.18 7.67
N MET A 142 6.00 3.11 7.34
CA MET A 142 5.40 2.22 8.33
C MET A 142 5.90 0.79 8.10
N GLY A 143 5.99 0.04 9.18
CA GLY A 143 6.49 -1.32 9.10
C GLY A 143 5.87 -2.24 10.14
N LYS A 144 5.87 -3.54 9.80
CA LYS A 144 5.41 -4.63 10.65
C LYS A 144 6.45 -5.72 10.64
N LYS A 145 7.00 -6.05 11.80
CA LYS A 145 7.97 -7.14 11.93
C LYS A 145 7.28 -8.49 11.72
N LEU A 146 7.89 -9.33 10.91
CA LEU A 146 7.42 -10.70 10.64
C LEU A 146 8.18 -11.74 11.45
N LYS A 147 9.34 -11.35 11.92
CA LYS A 147 10.23 -12.20 12.75
C LYS A 147 10.74 -11.43 13.95
#